data_5f70f2db03cf8b5d634211eefc546a53
#
_entry.id   5f70f2db03cf8b5d634211eefc546a53
#
_cell.length_a   1.000
_cell.length_b   1.000
_cell.length_c   1.000
_cell.angle_alpha   90.00
_cell.angle_beta   90.00
_cell.angle_gamma   90.00
#
_symmetry.space_group_name_H-M   'P 1'
#
loop_
_entity.id
_entity.type
_entity.pdbx_description
1 polymer ?
#
loop_
_entity_poly.entity_id
_entity_poly.type
_entity_poly.pdbx_seq_one_letter_code
_entity_poly.pdbx_strand_id
1 'polypeptide(L)'
;MKISRVALDLAKSVIQVHAVDRSGAAVVRKALKRAQLLPFLRDLPPCEVGMEACASAHHWGRRLQAMGHTVHLLPAQYVKPFVIGQKNDANDAAAICAAMAHSGIPRVAVK
;
A
#
# COMPACT_ATOMS: atom_id res chain seq x y z
N MET A 1 -4.49 18.50 0.17
CA MET A 1 -4.50 17.24 0.93
C MET A 1 -3.17 16.54 0.74
N LYS A 2 -2.45 16.30 1.84
CA LYS A 2 -1.11 15.72 1.76
C LYS A 2 -1.14 14.25 2.15
N ILE A 3 -0.94 13.39 1.16
CA ILE A 3 -0.82 11.96 1.41
C ILE A 3 0.64 11.66 1.74
N SER A 4 0.85 10.99 2.88
CA SER A 4 2.18 10.59 3.35
C SER A 4 2.47 9.12 3.04
N ARG A 5 1.50 8.24 3.27
CA ARG A 5 1.63 6.81 3.00
C ARG A 5 0.40 6.30 2.27
N VAL A 6 0.62 5.39 1.34
CA VAL A 6 -0.43 4.70 0.60
C VAL A 6 -0.23 3.20 0.76
N ALA A 7 -1.27 2.49 1.16
CA ALA A 7 -1.26 1.04 1.20
C ALA A 7 -2.15 0.49 0.10
N LEU A 8 -1.69 -0.55 -0.57
CA LEU A 8 -2.40 -1.20 -1.66
C LEU A 8 -2.60 -2.67 -1.32
N ASP A 9 -3.85 -3.10 -1.30
CA ASP A 9 -4.19 -4.51 -1.20
C ASP A 9 -4.50 -5.02 -2.60
N LEU A 10 -3.61 -5.86 -3.13
CA LEU A 10 -3.65 -6.31 -4.52
C LEU A 10 -4.58 -7.51 -4.66
N ALA A 11 -5.70 -7.32 -5.34
CA ALA A 11 -6.63 -8.39 -5.67
C ALA A 11 -6.65 -8.58 -7.19
N LYS A 12 -7.36 -9.61 -7.66
CA LYS A 12 -7.34 -10.00 -9.08
C LYS A 12 -7.78 -8.86 -10.02
N SER A 13 -8.89 -8.23 -9.72
CA SER A 13 -9.47 -7.21 -10.61
C SER A 13 -9.54 -5.83 -9.99
N VAL A 14 -9.44 -5.75 -8.66
CA VAL A 14 -9.60 -4.52 -7.91
C VAL A 14 -8.45 -4.38 -6.93
N ILE A 15 -7.95 -3.16 -6.78
CA ILE A 15 -6.91 -2.83 -5.81
C ILE A 15 -7.53 -1.90 -4.77
N GLN A 16 -7.52 -2.33 -3.51
CA GLN A 16 -8.03 -1.51 -2.43
C GLN A 16 -6.94 -0.53 -2.01
N VAL A 17 -7.30 0.75 -1.92
CA VAL A 17 -6.38 1.82 -1.55
C VAL A 17 -6.74 2.39 -0.20
N HIS A 18 -5.74 2.50 0.67
CA HIS A 18 -5.86 3.17 1.96
C HIS A 18 -4.70 4.15 2.08
N ALA A 19 -4.99 5.43 2.08
CA ALA A 19 -3.95 6.45 2.16
C ALA A 19 -4.16 7.32 3.39
N VAL A 20 -3.06 7.69 4.02
CA VAL A 20 -3.08 8.50 5.24
C VAL A 20 -2.18 9.73 5.06
N ASP A 21 -2.48 10.76 5.85
CA ASP A 21 -1.62 11.94 5.93
C ASP A 21 -0.51 11.71 6.97
N ARG A 22 0.26 12.74 7.26
CA ARG A 22 1.37 12.68 8.23
C ARG A 22 0.93 12.26 9.62
N SER A 23 -0.28 12.63 10.02
CA SER A 23 -0.80 12.31 11.35
C SER A 23 -1.29 10.87 11.46
N GLY A 24 -1.40 10.17 10.33
CA GLY A 24 -1.97 8.83 10.28
C GLY A 24 -3.47 8.81 10.02
N ALA A 25 -4.08 9.97 9.80
CA ALA A 25 -5.50 10.04 9.51
C ALA A 25 -5.79 9.58 8.07
N ALA A 26 -6.82 8.76 7.90
CA ALA A 26 -7.20 8.26 6.59
C ALA A 26 -7.78 9.39 5.74
N VAL A 27 -7.19 9.61 4.57
CA VAL A 27 -7.66 10.66 3.64
C VAL A 27 -8.20 10.07 2.34
N VAL A 28 -7.84 8.84 2.00
CA VAL A 28 -8.39 8.11 0.86
C VAL A 28 -8.65 6.66 1.27
N ARG A 29 -9.86 6.20 0.99
CA ARG A 29 -10.24 4.80 1.19
C ARG A 29 -11.15 4.44 0.03
N LYS A 30 -10.62 3.73 -0.97
CA LYS A 30 -11.42 3.38 -2.14
C LYS A 30 -10.84 2.17 -2.87
N ALA A 31 -11.64 1.61 -3.77
CA ALA A 31 -11.21 0.55 -4.65
C ALA A 31 -10.93 1.12 -6.03
N LEU A 32 -9.83 0.69 -6.64
CA LEU A 32 -9.46 1.09 -7.99
C LEU A 32 -9.37 -0.15 -8.87
N LYS A 33 -9.70 0.01 -10.14
CA LYS A 33 -9.39 -1.00 -11.15
C LYS A 33 -7.89 -0.94 -11.44
N ARG A 34 -7.33 -2.04 -11.92
CA ARG A 34 -5.90 -2.10 -12.21
C ARG A 34 -5.45 -0.98 -13.14
N ALA A 35 -6.26 -0.64 -14.15
CA ALA A 35 -5.93 0.42 -15.09
C ALA A 35 -5.91 1.82 -14.45
N GLN A 36 -6.52 1.98 -13.29
CA GLN A 36 -6.60 3.27 -12.61
C GLN A 36 -5.47 3.50 -11.61
N LEU A 37 -4.72 2.45 -11.27
CA LEU A 37 -3.73 2.52 -10.20
C LEU A 37 -2.57 3.46 -10.54
N LEU A 38 -1.95 3.27 -11.70
CA LEU A 38 -0.79 4.08 -12.07
C LEU A 38 -1.16 5.55 -12.26
N PRO A 39 -2.28 5.90 -12.93
CA PRO A 39 -2.68 7.30 -13.00
C PRO A 39 -2.92 7.92 -11.63
N PHE A 40 -3.53 7.18 -10.70
CA PHE A 40 -3.77 7.68 -9.35
C PHE A 40 -2.45 8.01 -8.65
N LEU A 41 -1.48 7.11 -8.71
CA LEU A 41 -0.20 7.31 -8.02
C LEU A 41 0.70 8.30 -8.74
N ARG A 42 0.55 8.43 -10.06
CA ARG A 42 1.30 9.43 -10.84
C ARG A 42 0.93 10.84 -10.43
N ASP A 43 -0.33 11.06 -10.07
CA ASP A 43 -0.82 12.39 -9.70
C ASP A 43 -0.44 12.78 -8.27
N LEU A 44 0.15 11.87 -7.50
CA LEU A 44 0.59 12.15 -6.14
C LEU A 44 2.05 12.58 -6.12
N PRO A 45 2.42 13.52 -5.24
CA PRO A 45 3.84 13.77 -4.97
C PRO A 45 4.49 12.47 -4.47
N PRO A 46 5.81 12.32 -4.60
CA PRO A 46 6.49 11.14 -4.08
C PRO A 46 6.11 10.85 -2.64
N CYS A 47 5.72 9.61 -2.37
CA CYS A 47 5.27 9.18 -1.05
C CYS A 47 5.68 7.73 -0.83
N GLU A 48 5.39 7.22 0.37
CA GLU A 48 5.65 5.83 0.69
C GLU A 48 4.45 4.98 0.28
N VAL A 49 4.72 3.88 -0.44
CA VAL A 49 3.68 2.96 -0.91
C VAL A 49 4.00 1.57 -0.38
N GLY A 50 3.05 0.96 0.29
CA GLY A 50 3.21 -0.38 0.86
C GLY A 50 2.28 -1.40 0.25
N MET A 51 2.76 -2.63 0.15
CA MET A 51 2.01 -3.79 -0.34
C MET A 51 2.49 -5.03 0.39
N GLU A 52 1.63 -6.04 0.49
CA GLU A 52 2.11 -7.35 0.92
C GLU A 52 2.99 -7.95 -0.17
N ALA A 53 4.10 -8.58 0.24
CA ALA A 53 5.03 -9.19 -0.70
C ALA A 53 4.36 -10.38 -1.41
N CYS A 54 4.31 -10.32 -2.73
CA CYS A 54 3.79 -11.38 -3.59
C CYS A 54 4.34 -11.15 -5.00
N ALA A 55 4.07 -12.09 -5.90
CA ALA A 55 4.62 -12.01 -7.26
C ALA A 55 4.21 -10.70 -7.96
N SER A 56 2.94 -10.32 -7.89
CA SER A 56 2.47 -9.10 -8.56
C SER A 56 2.98 -7.83 -7.88
N ALA A 57 3.29 -7.89 -6.57
CA ALA A 57 3.80 -6.74 -5.85
C ALA A 57 5.17 -6.28 -6.38
N HIS A 58 6.01 -7.21 -6.81
CA HIS A 58 7.30 -6.84 -7.41
C HIS A 58 7.11 -6.09 -8.71
N HIS A 59 6.17 -6.52 -9.56
CA HIS A 59 5.85 -5.82 -10.80
C HIS A 59 5.39 -4.39 -10.51
N TRP A 60 4.42 -4.22 -9.64
CA TRP A 60 3.93 -2.90 -9.29
C TRP A 60 5.00 -2.07 -8.60
N GLY A 61 5.79 -2.69 -7.73
CA GLY A 61 6.86 -2.01 -7.00
C GLY A 61 7.87 -1.38 -7.94
N ARG A 62 8.30 -2.09 -8.97
CA ARG A 62 9.23 -1.55 -9.97
C ARG A 62 8.66 -0.31 -10.67
N ARG A 63 7.37 -0.38 -11.03
CA ARG A 63 6.72 0.74 -11.72
C ARG A 63 6.56 1.96 -10.82
N LEU A 64 6.24 1.73 -9.55
CA LEU A 64 6.07 2.82 -8.59
C LEU A 64 7.40 3.46 -8.23
N GLN A 65 8.46 2.66 -8.11
CA GLN A 65 9.80 3.19 -7.90
C GLN A 65 10.24 4.08 -9.06
N ALA A 66 9.89 3.70 -10.28
CA ALA A 66 10.21 4.49 -11.46
C ALA A 66 9.50 5.85 -11.45
N MET A 67 8.39 5.97 -10.73
CA MET A 67 7.67 7.23 -10.55
C MET A 67 8.23 8.09 -9.42
N GLY A 68 9.22 7.59 -8.68
CA GLY A 68 9.80 8.31 -7.56
C GLY A 68 9.21 7.98 -6.20
N HIS A 69 8.29 7.02 -6.12
CA HIS A 69 7.74 6.60 -4.83
C HIS A 69 8.69 5.63 -4.12
N THR A 70 8.66 5.67 -2.79
CA THR A 70 9.40 4.71 -1.96
C THR A 70 8.49 3.51 -1.70
N VAL A 71 8.91 2.33 -2.14
CA VAL A 71 8.08 1.13 -2.06
C VAL A 71 8.51 0.24 -0.91
N HIS A 72 7.54 -0.21 -0.12
CA HIS A 72 7.73 -1.15 0.98
C HIS A 72 6.95 -2.42 0.69
N LEU A 73 7.64 -3.54 0.55
CA LEU A 73 6.99 -4.84 0.45
C LEU A 73 7.09 -5.52 1.81
N LEU A 74 5.95 -5.86 2.39
CA LEU A 74 5.88 -6.40 3.75
C LEU A 74 5.50 -7.88 3.71
N PRO A 75 6.20 -8.75 4.45
CA PRO A 75 5.77 -10.15 4.56
C PRO A 75 4.37 -10.21 5.18
N ALA A 76 3.50 -11.06 4.64
CA ALA A 76 2.11 -11.16 5.07
C ALA A 76 1.97 -11.46 6.56
N GLN A 77 2.88 -12.26 7.12
CA GLN A 77 2.84 -12.64 8.52
C GLN A 77 2.97 -11.45 9.47
N TYR A 78 3.60 -10.36 9.03
CA TYR A 78 3.75 -9.16 9.84
C TYR A 78 2.60 -8.17 9.63
N VAL A 79 1.78 -8.37 8.61
CA VAL A 79 0.60 -7.53 8.36
C VAL A 79 -0.61 -8.03 9.14
N LYS A 80 -0.79 -9.34 9.24
CA LYS A 80 -1.95 -9.96 9.91
C LYS A 80 -2.28 -9.38 11.28
N PRO A 81 -1.30 -9.14 12.17
CA PRO A 81 -1.62 -8.60 13.50
C PRO A 81 -2.28 -7.22 13.47
N PHE A 82 -2.18 -6.50 12.37
CA PHE A 82 -2.74 -5.16 12.26
C PHE A 82 -4.16 -5.14 11.71
N VAL A 83 -4.71 -6.29 11.30
CA VAL A 83 -6.09 -6.35 10.81
C VAL A 83 -7.05 -6.17 11.99
N ILE A 84 -7.90 -5.15 11.87
CA ILE A 84 -8.90 -4.84 12.90
C ILE A 84 -10.28 -5.14 12.31
N GLY A 85 -11.08 -5.91 13.05
CA GLY A 85 -12.41 -6.29 12.63
C GLY A 85 -12.39 -7.49 11.68
N GLN A 86 -13.41 -7.61 10.85
CA GLN A 86 -13.52 -8.71 9.92
C GLN A 86 -12.51 -8.60 8.80
N LYS A 87 -12.04 -9.75 8.33
CA LYS A 87 -11.11 -9.77 7.21
C LYS A 87 -11.85 -9.43 5.92
N ASN A 88 -11.48 -8.28 5.34
CA ASN A 88 -11.95 -7.85 4.02
C ASN A 88 -10.86 -6.95 3.40
N ASP A 89 -11.01 -6.65 2.11
CA ASP A 89 -9.97 -5.92 1.38
C ASP A 89 -9.69 -4.54 1.98
N ALA A 90 -10.72 -3.85 2.43
CA ALA A 90 -10.54 -2.51 3.03
C ALA A 90 -9.76 -2.60 4.34
N ASN A 91 -10.09 -3.57 5.19
CA ASN A 91 -9.37 -3.78 6.45
C ASN A 91 -7.95 -4.28 6.21
N ASP A 92 -7.74 -5.09 5.17
CA ASP A 92 -6.41 -5.56 4.80
C ASP A 92 -5.52 -4.41 4.33
N ALA A 93 -6.06 -3.49 3.53
CA ALA A 93 -5.31 -2.31 3.10
C ALA A 93 -4.96 -1.41 4.29
N ALA A 94 -5.90 -1.22 5.21
CA ALA A 94 -5.64 -0.46 6.43
C ALA A 94 -4.55 -1.10 7.28
N ALA A 95 -4.53 -2.44 7.36
CA ALA A 95 -3.51 -3.17 8.10
C ALA A 95 -2.13 -3.00 7.47
N ILE A 96 -2.03 -3.03 6.15
CA ILE A 96 -0.76 -2.77 5.46
C ILE A 96 -0.27 -1.37 5.81
N CYS A 97 -1.15 -0.39 5.78
CA CYS A 97 -0.80 0.99 6.08
C CYS A 97 -0.28 1.13 7.52
N ALA A 98 -0.94 0.49 8.49
CA ALA A 98 -0.51 0.50 9.88
C ALA A 98 0.85 -0.17 10.04
N ALA A 99 1.06 -1.31 9.39
CA ALA A 99 2.32 -2.05 9.47
C ALA A 99 3.48 -1.25 8.88
N MET A 100 3.25 -0.46 7.85
CA MET A 100 4.28 0.39 7.25
C MET A 100 4.92 1.35 8.26
N ALA A 101 4.16 1.76 9.26
CA ALA A 101 4.67 2.70 10.27
C ALA A 101 5.67 2.06 11.24
N HIS A 102 5.79 0.74 11.24
CA HIS A 102 6.69 0.02 12.14
C HIS A 102 8.03 -0.24 11.49
N SER A 103 9.05 0.43 11.97
CA SER A 103 10.42 0.29 11.44
C SER A 103 11.03 -1.07 11.73
N GLY A 104 10.52 -1.78 12.76
CA GLY A 104 11.03 -3.11 13.12
C GLY A 104 10.57 -4.24 12.20
N ILE A 105 9.59 -4.01 11.34
CA ILE A 105 9.11 -5.02 10.41
C ILE A 105 10.08 -5.11 9.22
N PRO A 106 10.58 -6.32 8.90
CA PRO A 106 11.50 -6.45 7.76
C PRO A 106 10.79 -6.17 6.43
N ARG A 107 11.53 -5.60 5.50
CA ARG A 107 11.04 -5.32 4.15
C ARG A 107 11.64 -6.32 3.18
N VAL A 108 10.83 -6.75 2.20
CA VAL A 108 11.30 -7.58 1.10
C VAL A 108 11.77 -6.67 -0.02
N ALA A 109 12.95 -6.93 -0.55
CA ALA A 109 13.48 -6.09 -1.64
C ALA A 109 12.65 -6.28 -2.91
N VAL A 110 12.41 -5.19 -3.62
CA VAL A 110 11.74 -5.23 -4.92
C VAL A 110 12.71 -5.85 -5.93
N LYS A 111 12.24 -6.88 -6.60
CA LYS A 111 13.03 -7.60 -7.61
C LYS A 111 12.86 -7.01 -9.00
#